data_a8bb4dfcf2bac78dbd4e4d183c98c722
#
_entry.id   a8bb4dfcf2bac78dbd4e4d183c98c722
#
_cell.length_a   1.000
_cell.length_b   1.000
_cell.length_c   1.000
_cell.angle_alpha   90.00
_cell.angle_beta   90.00
_cell.angle_gamma   90.00
#
_symmetry.space_group_name_H-M   'P 1'
#
loop_
_entity.id
_entity.type
_entity.pdbx_description
1 polymer ?
#
loop_
_entity_poly.entity_id
_entity_poly.type
_entity_poly.pdbx_seq_one_letter_code
_entity_poly.pdbx_strand_id
1 'polypeptide(L)'
;MIASSSDIAIPLIENIVKNGHHEFCGLLSNMDKATGRGQSIRSNELAEWAKNSAIKIYQSGSTNDIKEIVGEVLPDVVITIAFGQIIKEDSLKIPKNGWLNVHFSKLPKWRGAAPVQHAILNGESSTGISIFQLEKGMDTGPVYLFEDVIIQDNEKTPDVLKKMSLMVTGLVLKTLEMITGNVPPIPQSVENISYAPKISKEDGKLDWNNTYFDIFNKFRAFYGNPGVWTLLNENRIVINNMRISNEKNLSPGQVSILANQLMVGTALGAIEILELTPAGRKTMSASEFIRGLLVKDGLKLG
;
A
#
# COMPACT_ATOMS: atom_id res chain seq x y z
N MET A 1 -22.75 2.84 -2.23
CA MET A 1 -21.70 3.91 -2.31
C MET A 1 -20.32 3.29 -2.14
N ILE A 2 -19.29 3.82 -2.81
CA ILE A 2 -17.90 3.44 -2.57
C ILE A 2 -17.17 4.64 -1.96
N ALA A 3 -16.37 4.41 -0.91
CA ALA A 3 -15.52 5.41 -0.27
C ALA A 3 -14.05 5.07 -0.49
N SER A 4 -13.34 5.87 -1.28
CA SER A 4 -11.93 5.63 -1.65
C SER A 4 -11.20 6.89 -2.08
N SER A 5 -9.88 6.87 -2.00
CA SER A 5 -8.98 7.87 -2.59
C SER A 5 -7.86 7.24 -3.43
N SER A 6 -7.97 5.94 -3.71
CA SER A 6 -7.00 5.16 -4.48
C SER A 6 -7.62 4.58 -5.75
N ASP A 7 -6.87 4.58 -6.83
CA ASP A 7 -7.22 3.99 -8.13
C ASP A 7 -7.51 2.47 -8.07
N ILE A 8 -7.07 1.80 -7.01
CA ILE A 8 -7.44 0.40 -6.71
C ILE A 8 -8.95 0.16 -6.75
N ALA A 9 -9.78 1.19 -6.47
CA ALA A 9 -11.23 1.10 -6.50
C ALA A 9 -11.82 1.14 -7.92
N ILE A 10 -11.08 1.56 -8.94
CA ILE A 10 -11.59 1.75 -10.32
C ILE A 10 -12.24 0.48 -10.87
N PRO A 11 -11.60 -0.70 -10.86
CA PRO A 11 -12.20 -1.91 -11.43
C PRO A 11 -13.54 -2.28 -10.80
N LEU A 12 -13.68 -2.06 -9.48
CA LEU A 12 -14.94 -2.31 -8.78
C LEU A 12 -16.03 -1.31 -9.19
N ILE A 13 -15.69 -0.02 -9.27
CA ILE A 13 -16.65 1.03 -9.67
C ILE A 13 -17.15 0.77 -11.09
N GLU A 14 -16.24 0.54 -12.04
CA GLU A 14 -16.59 0.24 -13.43
C GLU A 14 -17.50 -0.98 -13.55
N ASN A 15 -17.20 -2.03 -12.77
CA ASN A 15 -18.00 -3.25 -12.80
C ASN A 15 -19.42 -3.00 -12.27
N ILE A 16 -19.57 -2.33 -11.12
CA ILE A 16 -20.89 -2.03 -10.53
C ILE A 16 -21.72 -1.16 -11.47
N VAL A 17 -21.12 -0.12 -12.04
CA VAL A 17 -21.80 0.78 -12.98
C VAL A 17 -22.23 0.04 -14.26
N LYS A 18 -21.35 -0.82 -14.80
CA LYS A 18 -21.61 -1.55 -16.05
C LYS A 18 -22.66 -2.66 -15.89
N ASN A 19 -22.62 -3.39 -14.79
CA ASN A 19 -23.50 -4.57 -14.61
C ASN A 19 -24.92 -4.22 -14.19
N GLY A 20 -25.15 -3.02 -13.59
CA GLY A 20 -26.49 -2.52 -13.24
C GLY A 20 -27.27 -3.34 -12.22
N HIS A 21 -26.67 -4.39 -11.61
CA HIS A 21 -27.32 -5.19 -10.56
C HIS A 21 -27.45 -4.44 -9.23
N HIS A 22 -26.61 -3.44 -9.02
CA HIS A 22 -26.61 -2.56 -7.87
C HIS A 22 -26.61 -1.11 -8.35
N GLU A 23 -27.42 -0.26 -7.70
CA GLU A 23 -27.39 1.17 -7.96
C GLU A 23 -26.13 1.79 -7.36
N PHE A 24 -25.33 2.43 -8.20
CA PHE A 24 -24.14 3.15 -7.78
C PHE A 24 -24.48 4.58 -7.35
N CYS A 25 -24.64 4.82 -6.06
CA CYS A 25 -25.03 6.15 -5.53
C CYS A 25 -23.92 7.22 -5.68
N GLY A 26 -22.66 6.82 -5.88
CA GLY A 26 -21.53 7.70 -6.07
C GLY A 26 -20.26 7.30 -5.32
N LEU A 27 -19.18 8.01 -5.64
CA LEU A 27 -17.87 7.92 -5.01
C LEU A 27 -17.74 8.97 -3.91
N LEU A 28 -17.45 8.53 -2.68
CA LEU A 28 -17.01 9.40 -1.58
C LEU A 28 -15.47 9.42 -1.56
N SER A 29 -14.86 10.58 -1.80
CA SER A 29 -13.40 10.70 -1.85
C SER A 29 -12.91 11.82 -0.93
N ASN A 30 -11.59 11.84 -0.70
CA ASN A 30 -10.96 12.91 0.07
C ASN A 30 -11.02 14.24 -0.69
N MET A 31 -11.09 15.35 0.06
CA MET A 31 -10.89 16.70 -0.49
C MET A 31 -9.55 16.80 -1.22
N ASP A 32 -9.53 17.65 -2.22
CA ASP A 32 -8.32 18.02 -2.94
C ASP A 32 -7.30 18.59 -1.96
N LYS A 33 -6.02 18.21 -2.09
CA LYS A 33 -4.94 18.63 -1.19
C LYS A 33 -3.87 19.42 -1.94
N ALA A 34 -3.27 20.38 -1.23
CA ALA A 34 -2.08 21.03 -1.72
C ALA A 34 -0.93 20.02 -1.80
N THR A 35 -0.33 19.85 -3.00
CA THR A 35 0.73 18.89 -3.28
C THR A 35 1.92 19.54 -3.99
N GLY A 36 3.12 18.96 -3.78
CA GLY A 36 4.35 19.41 -4.43
C GLY A 36 4.95 20.69 -3.84
N ARG A 37 6.11 21.10 -4.37
CA ARG A 37 6.85 22.30 -3.92
C ARG A 37 6.08 23.62 -4.15
N GLY A 38 5.13 23.64 -5.08
CA GLY A 38 4.30 24.81 -5.40
C GLY A 38 2.94 24.84 -4.71
N GLN A 39 2.63 23.88 -3.81
CA GLN A 39 1.35 23.75 -3.10
C GLN A 39 0.11 23.90 -4.01
N SER A 40 0.18 23.43 -5.24
CA SER A 40 -0.99 23.41 -6.13
C SER A 40 -2.03 22.43 -5.58
N ILE A 41 -3.28 22.87 -5.47
CA ILE A 41 -4.40 22.02 -5.09
C ILE A 41 -4.62 21.00 -6.22
N ARG A 42 -4.54 19.71 -5.89
CA ARG A 42 -4.78 18.61 -6.85
C ARG A 42 -5.74 17.59 -6.26
N SER A 43 -6.61 17.12 -7.11
CA SER A 43 -7.43 15.93 -6.84
C SER A 43 -6.52 14.69 -6.77
N ASN A 44 -6.93 13.67 -6.03
CA ASN A 44 -6.30 12.36 -6.16
C ASN A 44 -6.66 11.74 -7.53
N GLU A 45 -5.86 10.78 -7.98
CA GLU A 45 -5.99 10.15 -9.30
C GLU A 45 -7.37 9.52 -9.51
N LEU A 46 -7.95 8.90 -8.48
CA LEU A 46 -9.30 8.34 -8.54
C LEU A 46 -10.37 9.42 -8.76
N ALA A 47 -10.26 10.56 -8.08
CA ALA A 47 -11.20 11.67 -8.24
C ALA A 47 -11.10 12.31 -9.63
N GLU A 48 -9.89 12.43 -10.19
CA GLU A 48 -9.69 12.89 -11.59
C GLU A 48 -10.29 11.90 -12.59
N TRP A 49 -10.03 10.61 -12.43
CA TRP A 49 -10.63 9.56 -13.24
C TRP A 49 -12.17 9.62 -13.19
N ALA A 50 -12.74 9.73 -11.99
CA ALA A 50 -14.18 9.73 -11.81
C ALA A 50 -14.85 10.95 -12.47
N LYS A 51 -14.24 12.15 -12.41
CA LYS A 51 -14.69 13.35 -13.15
C LYS A 51 -14.71 13.10 -14.66
N ASN A 52 -13.65 12.48 -15.20
CA ASN A 52 -13.54 12.19 -16.63
C ASN A 52 -14.51 11.08 -17.10
N SER A 53 -14.94 10.22 -16.19
CA SER A 53 -15.85 9.09 -16.45
C SER A 53 -17.32 9.40 -16.11
N ALA A 54 -17.66 10.67 -15.85
CA ALA A 54 -19.00 11.13 -15.44
C ALA A 54 -19.54 10.41 -14.20
N ILE A 55 -18.66 9.97 -13.30
CA ILE A 55 -19.01 9.35 -12.01
C ILE A 55 -19.35 10.46 -11.01
N LYS A 56 -20.49 10.32 -10.31
CA LYS A 56 -20.87 11.25 -9.24
C LYS A 56 -19.90 11.17 -8.08
N ILE A 57 -19.30 12.32 -7.71
CA ILE A 57 -18.29 12.41 -6.65
C ILE A 57 -18.83 13.27 -5.51
N TYR A 58 -18.61 12.81 -4.29
CA TYR A 58 -18.75 13.56 -3.05
C TYR A 58 -17.38 13.67 -2.42
N GLN A 59 -16.99 14.84 -1.93
CA GLN A 59 -15.69 15.06 -1.32
C GLN A 59 -15.85 15.39 0.16
N SER A 60 -15.06 14.74 1.02
CA SER A 60 -15.05 14.97 2.46
C SER A 60 -13.67 15.42 2.93
N GLY A 61 -13.62 16.47 3.74
CA GLY A 61 -12.44 16.95 4.45
C GLY A 61 -12.47 16.64 5.95
N SER A 62 -13.62 16.25 6.45
CA SER A 62 -13.86 15.97 7.88
C SER A 62 -14.80 14.80 8.11
N THR A 63 -14.82 14.30 9.34
CA THR A 63 -15.77 13.26 9.75
C THR A 63 -17.23 13.75 9.75
N ASN A 64 -17.47 15.05 9.88
CA ASN A 64 -18.82 15.62 9.80
C ASN A 64 -19.32 15.63 8.37
N ASP A 65 -18.48 16.00 7.39
CA ASP A 65 -18.85 15.94 5.98
C ASP A 65 -19.26 14.51 5.57
N ILE A 66 -18.54 13.50 6.06
CA ILE A 66 -18.88 12.10 5.81
C ILE A 66 -20.28 11.80 6.32
N LYS A 67 -20.62 12.25 7.54
CA LYS A 67 -21.94 12.03 8.15
C LYS A 67 -23.04 12.72 7.34
N GLU A 68 -22.84 13.97 6.96
CA GLU A 68 -23.79 14.75 6.17
C GLU A 68 -24.03 14.11 4.80
N ILE A 69 -22.95 13.81 4.06
CA ILE A 69 -23.02 13.19 2.73
C ILE A 69 -23.77 11.84 2.79
N VAL A 70 -23.39 10.97 3.71
CA VAL A 70 -24.01 9.64 3.82
C VAL A 70 -25.46 9.74 4.31
N GLY A 71 -25.76 10.73 5.16
CA GLY A 71 -27.12 11.02 5.65
C GLY A 71 -28.04 11.60 4.56
N GLU A 72 -27.51 12.34 3.58
CA GLU A 72 -28.27 12.84 2.43
C GLU A 72 -28.48 11.78 1.36
N VAL A 73 -27.44 10.98 1.07
CA VAL A 73 -27.48 9.95 0.01
C VAL A 73 -28.22 8.70 0.45
N LEU A 74 -28.19 8.36 1.74
CA LEU A 74 -28.82 7.18 2.35
C LEU A 74 -28.51 5.87 1.59
N PRO A 75 -27.22 5.55 1.34
CA PRO A 75 -26.88 4.29 0.69
C PRO A 75 -27.24 3.10 1.56
N ASP A 76 -27.68 1.98 0.96
CA ASP A 76 -27.91 0.73 1.72
C ASP A 76 -26.62 0.19 2.35
N VAL A 77 -25.47 0.38 1.69
CA VAL A 77 -24.15 -0.03 2.15
C VAL A 77 -23.08 0.93 1.63
N VAL A 78 -22.05 1.17 2.44
CA VAL A 78 -20.83 1.87 1.99
C VAL A 78 -19.66 0.90 1.99
N ILE A 79 -18.90 0.85 0.89
CA ILE A 79 -17.72 0.00 0.75
C ILE A 79 -16.48 0.90 0.78
N THR A 80 -15.60 0.70 1.74
CA THR A 80 -14.34 1.45 1.85
C THR A 80 -13.19 0.65 1.24
N ILE A 81 -12.34 1.32 0.45
CA ILE A 81 -11.10 0.77 -0.12
C ILE A 81 -10.04 1.87 -0.04
N ALA A 82 -9.03 1.70 0.79
CA ALA A 82 -7.95 2.69 0.94
C ALA A 82 -8.46 4.15 1.07
N PHE A 83 -9.47 4.36 1.91
CA PHE A 83 -10.13 5.67 2.05
C PHE A 83 -9.31 6.64 2.91
N GLY A 84 -8.66 6.14 3.97
CA GLY A 84 -7.73 6.90 4.79
C GLY A 84 -8.35 7.94 5.72
N GLN A 85 -9.67 7.95 5.89
CA GLN A 85 -10.38 8.75 6.89
C GLN A 85 -11.03 7.87 7.96
N ILE A 86 -11.16 8.40 9.16
CA ILE A 86 -11.84 7.73 10.28
C ILE A 86 -13.35 7.90 10.10
N ILE A 87 -14.09 6.82 10.20
CA ILE A 87 -15.55 6.82 10.20
C ILE A 87 -16.03 6.76 11.65
N LYS A 88 -16.75 7.79 12.09
CA LYS A 88 -17.30 7.83 13.46
C LYS A 88 -18.49 6.89 13.61
N GLU A 89 -18.74 6.48 14.85
CA GLU A 89 -19.81 5.52 15.18
C GLU A 89 -21.21 5.96 14.72
N ASP A 90 -21.50 7.25 14.76
CA ASP A 90 -22.76 7.83 14.28
C ASP A 90 -22.91 7.70 12.75
N SER A 91 -21.80 7.84 12.00
CA SER A 91 -21.79 7.62 10.55
C SER A 91 -21.87 6.13 10.16
N LEU A 92 -21.28 5.24 10.99
CA LEU A 92 -21.34 3.79 10.76
C LEU A 92 -22.78 3.25 10.78
N LYS A 93 -23.68 3.87 11.54
CA LYS A 93 -25.06 3.44 11.74
C LYS A 93 -26.05 3.96 10.68
N ILE A 94 -25.63 4.87 9.80
CA ILE A 94 -26.54 5.47 8.80
C ILE A 94 -26.92 4.47 7.71
N PRO A 95 -25.99 3.77 7.03
CA PRO A 95 -26.36 2.79 6.03
C PRO A 95 -27.05 1.57 6.66
N LYS A 96 -28.15 1.10 6.06
CA LYS A 96 -28.92 -0.05 6.56
C LYS A 96 -28.07 -1.30 6.79
N ASN A 97 -27.14 -1.58 5.87
CA ASN A 97 -26.23 -2.72 5.93
C ASN A 97 -24.83 -2.33 6.41
N GLY A 98 -24.69 -1.13 6.99
CA GLY A 98 -23.45 -0.64 7.56
C GLY A 98 -22.38 -0.30 6.53
N TRP A 99 -21.14 -0.36 6.99
CA TRP A 99 -19.95 -0.09 6.20
C TRP A 99 -19.12 -1.37 6.10
N LEU A 100 -18.67 -1.66 4.89
CA LEU A 100 -17.69 -2.71 4.62
C LEU A 100 -16.31 -2.09 4.38
N ASN A 101 -15.25 -2.80 4.76
CA ASN A 101 -13.91 -2.45 4.34
C ASN A 101 -13.27 -3.61 3.57
N VAL A 102 -12.64 -3.26 2.46
CA VAL A 102 -11.73 -4.16 1.72
C VAL A 102 -10.36 -3.97 2.30
N HIS A 103 -9.91 -4.94 3.08
CA HIS A 103 -8.63 -4.91 3.76
C HIS A 103 -7.65 -5.89 3.10
N PHE A 104 -6.44 -5.42 2.81
CA PHE A 104 -5.45 -6.17 2.04
C PHE A 104 -4.57 -7.07 2.92
N SER A 105 -5.22 -7.78 3.85
CA SER A 105 -4.63 -8.89 4.60
C SER A 105 -5.67 -9.93 4.95
N LYS A 106 -5.20 -11.10 5.41
CA LYS A 106 -6.03 -12.13 6.02
C LYS A 106 -6.21 -11.82 7.51
N LEU A 107 -7.26 -11.05 7.85
CA LEU A 107 -7.57 -10.69 9.22
C LEU A 107 -7.72 -11.94 10.11
N PRO A 108 -7.24 -11.91 11.37
CA PRO A 108 -6.82 -10.73 12.14
C PRO A 108 -5.33 -10.32 11.98
N LYS A 109 -4.60 -10.89 11.03
CA LYS A 109 -3.24 -10.45 10.73
C LYS A 109 -3.22 -9.08 10.05
N TRP A 110 -2.24 -8.25 10.42
CA TRP A 110 -1.93 -6.97 9.78
C TRP A 110 -3.09 -5.98 9.81
N ARG A 111 -3.77 -5.82 10.95
CA ARG A 111 -4.71 -4.71 11.17
C ARG A 111 -3.99 -3.38 11.03
N GLY A 112 -4.54 -2.41 10.28
CA GLY A 112 -3.98 -1.08 10.14
C GLY A 112 -3.73 -0.62 8.71
N ALA A 113 -2.82 0.37 8.54
CA ALA A 113 -2.75 1.19 7.34
C ALA A 113 -1.93 0.59 6.18
N ALA A 114 -1.03 -0.37 6.44
CA ALA A 114 -0.05 -0.85 5.47
C ALA A 114 0.12 -2.39 5.47
N PRO A 115 -0.96 -3.17 5.37
CA PRO A 115 -0.93 -4.63 5.54
C PRO A 115 -0.05 -5.35 4.54
N VAL A 116 -0.11 -5.01 3.24
CA VAL A 116 0.71 -5.66 2.19
C VAL A 116 2.19 -5.39 2.40
N GLN A 117 2.53 -4.13 2.75
CA GLN A 117 3.91 -3.76 3.02
C GLN A 117 4.48 -4.56 4.20
N HIS A 118 3.71 -4.70 5.27
CA HIS A 118 4.15 -5.47 6.45
C HIS A 118 4.25 -6.96 6.17
N ALA A 119 3.36 -7.55 5.37
CA ALA A 119 3.48 -8.95 4.95
C ALA A 119 4.78 -9.19 4.15
N ILE A 120 5.08 -8.33 3.15
CA ILE A 120 6.33 -8.43 2.36
C ILE A 120 7.56 -8.17 3.24
N LEU A 121 7.53 -7.16 4.11
CA LEU A 121 8.63 -6.81 5.01
C LEU A 121 9.01 -7.98 5.92
N ASN A 122 8.02 -8.75 6.37
CA ASN A 122 8.22 -9.92 7.21
C ASN A 122 8.51 -11.21 6.40
N GLY A 123 8.69 -11.11 5.09
CA GLY A 123 9.05 -12.26 4.24
C GLY A 123 7.92 -13.28 4.08
N GLU A 124 6.67 -12.89 4.26
CA GLU A 124 5.54 -13.80 4.04
C GLU A 124 5.41 -14.14 2.56
N SER A 125 5.22 -15.43 2.25
CA SER A 125 4.98 -15.91 0.88
C SER A 125 3.50 -15.82 0.46
N SER A 126 2.62 -15.45 1.38
CA SER A 126 1.19 -15.25 1.12
C SER A 126 0.60 -14.21 2.06
N THR A 127 -0.43 -13.54 1.61
CA THR A 127 -1.30 -12.66 2.38
C THR A 127 -2.75 -12.91 1.98
N GLY A 128 -3.65 -11.94 2.07
CA GLY A 128 -5.03 -12.12 1.64
C GLY A 128 -5.77 -10.81 1.46
N ILE A 129 -7.02 -10.94 1.05
CA ILE A 129 -8.01 -9.86 1.03
C ILE A 129 -9.12 -10.29 1.97
N SER A 130 -9.46 -9.45 2.95
CA SER A 130 -10.62 -9.65 3.81
C SER A 130 -11.67 -8.58 3.54
N ILE A 131 -12.93 -8.99 3.40
CA ILE A 131 -14.05 -8.05 3.40
C ILE A 131 -14.78 -8.20 4.73
N PHE A 132 -14.77 -7.12 5.50
CA PHE A 132 -15.29 -7.14 6.85
C PHE A 132 -16.18 -5.92 7.12
N GLN A 133 -17.04 -6.03 8.11
CA GLN A 133 -17.91 -4.93 8.55
C GLN A 133 -17.15 -3.99 9.47
N LEU A 134 -17.16 -2.69 9.17
CA LEU A 134 -16.53 -1.70 10.03
C LEU A 134 -17.28 -1.56 11.36
N GLU A 135 -16.49 -1.43 12.40
CA GLU A 135 -16.95 -1.10 13.76
C GLU A 135 -16.01 -0.06 14.39
N LYS A 136 -16.21 0.26 15.66
CA LYS A 136 -15.42 1.26 16.39
C LYS A 136 -13.93 0.92 16.53
N GLY A 137 -13.59 -0.38 16.57
CA GLY A 137 -12.19 -0.85 16.67
C GLY A 137 -11.47 -0.79 15.33
N MET A 138 -10.14 -0.61 15.36
CA MET A 138 -9.32 -0.59 14.14
C MET A 138 -9.24 -2.00 13.54
N ASP A 139 -9.94 -2.21 12.44
CA ASP A 139 -9.99 -3.45 11.66
C ASP A 139 -10.38 -4.69 12.49
N THR A 140 -11.26 -4.50 13.51
CA THR A 140 -11.67 -5.57 14.45
C THR A 140 -12.98 -6.22 14.09
N GLY A 141 -13.78 -5.62 13.22
CA GLY A 141 -15.12 -6.07 12.88
C GLY A 141 -15.20 -7.46 12.24
N PRO A 142 -16.38 -8.08 12.24
CA PRO A 142 -16.56 -9.43 11.74
C PRO A 142 -16.38 -9.50 10.22
N VAL A 143 -15.84 -10.63 9.74
CA VAL A 143 -15.43 -10.86 8.34
C VAL A 143 -16.53 -11.61 7.60
N TYR A 144 -16.94 -11.10 6.44
CA TYR A 144 -17.85 -11.79 5.52
C TYR A 144 -17.13 -12.89 4.75
N LEU A 145 -15.97 -12.54 4.17
CA LEU A 145 -15.14 -13.51 3.46
C LEU A 145 -13.70 -13.02 3.34
N PHE A 146 -12.82 -13.95 3.05
CA PHE A 146 -11.43 -13.66 2.71
C PHE A 146 -10.98 -14.54 1.56
N GLU A 147 -9.92 -14.09 0.87
CA GLU A 147 -9.26 -14.83 -0.22
C GLU A 147 -7.75 -14.76 -0.01
N ASP A 148 -7.07 -15.88 -0.18
CA ASP A 148 -5.62 -15.96 -0.07
C ASP A 148 -4.94 -15.42 -1.32
N VAL A 149 -3.84 -14.70 -1.15
CA VAL A 149 -3.05 -14.11 -2.23
C VAL A 149 -1.58 -14.49 -2.06
N ILE A 150 -1.02 -15.21 -3.02
CA ILE A 150 0.40 -15.59 -3.03
C ILE A 150 1.25 -14.34 -3.35
N ILE A 151 2.36 -14.18 -2.62
CA ILE A 151 3.40 -13.17 -2.87
C ILE A 151 4.62 -13.90 -3.44
N GLN A 152 4.99 -13.58 -4.68
CA GLN A 152 6.20 -14.15 -5.30
C GLN A 152 7.46 -13.47 -4.75
N ASP A 153 8.59 -14.15 -4.82
CA ASP A 153 9.86 -13.69 -4.22
C ASP A 153 10.37 -12.34 -4.75
N ASN A 154 9.99 -11.97 -5.97
CA ASN A 154 10.39 -10.72 -6.61
C ASN A 154 9.27 -9.68 -6.70
N GLU A 155 8.04 -10.02 -6.33
CA GLU A 155 6.93 -9.07 -6.34
C GLU A 155 7.15 -7.96 -5.31
N LYS A 156 6.87 -6.74 -5.73
CA LYS A 156 6.89 -5.52 -4.92
C LYS A 156 5.46 -5.15 -4.51
N THR A 157 5.32 -4.31 -3.51
CA THR A 157 3.99 -3.86 -3.04
C THR A 157 3.03 -3.42 -4.18
N PRO A 158 3.45 -2.61 -5.18
CA PRO A 158 2.55 -2.25 -6.28
C PRO A 158 2.08 -3.45 -7.11
N ASP A 159 2.94 -4.46 -7.31
CA ASP A 159 2.58 -5.66 -8.08
C ASP A 159 1.50 -6.47 -7.35
N VAL A 160 1.70 -6.68 -6.05
CA VAL A 160 0.73 -7.39 -5.19
C VAL A 160 -0.59 -6.64 -5.10
N LEU A 161 -0.56 -5.31 -4.88
CA LEU A 161 -1.77 -4.48 -4.83
C LEU A 161 -2.53 -4.49 -6.16
N LYS A 162 -1.83 -4.44 -7.29
CA LYS A 162 -2.44 -4.55 -8.62
C LYS A 162 -3.14 -5.90 -8.82
N LYS A 163 -2.50 -6.99 -8.42
CA LYS A 163 -3.10 -8.33 -8.43
C LYS A 163 -4.35 -8.39 -7.57
N MET A 164 -4.27 -7.87 -6.34
CA MET A 164 -5.39 -7.82 -5.41
C MET A 164 -6.56 -6.98 -5.93
N SER A 165 -6.30 -5.82 -6.55
CA SER A 165 -7.36 -4.95 -7.08
C SER A 165 -8.27 -5.65 -8.08
N LEU A 166 -7.72 -6.56 -8.88
CA LEU A 166 -8.49 -7.36 -9.85
C LEU A 166 -9.40 -8.39 -9.16
N MET A 167 -9.03 -8.86 -7.98
CA MET A 167 -9.80 -9.84 -7.20
C MET A 167 -10.93 -9.19 -6.41
N VAL A 168 -10.76 -7.93 -5.99
CA VAL A 168 -11.70 -7.19 -5.14
C VAL A 168 -13.11 -7.20 -5.68
N THR A 169 -13.29 -7.01 -6.98
CA THR A 169 -14.61 -6.94 -7.62
C THR A 169 -15.45 -8.19 -7.34
N GLY A 170 -14.90 -9.38 -7.61
CA GLY A 170 -15.61 -10.63 -7.37
C GLY A 170 -15.95 -10.86 -5.89
N LEU A 171 -14.99 -10.51 -5.00
CA LEU A 171 -15.19 -10.66 -3.56
C LEU A 171 -16.27 -9.72 -3.01
N VAL A 172 -16.28 -8.47 -3.48
CA VAL A 172 -17.31 -7.49 -3.07
C VAL A 172 -18.70 -7.92 -3.56
N LEU A 173 -18.84 -8.30 -4.82
CA LEU A 173 -20.13 -8.76 -5.36
C LEU A 173 -20.67 -9.96 -4.57
N LYS A 174 -19.82 -10.95 -4.30
CA LYS A 174 -20.18 -12.10 -3.48
C LYS A 174 -20.61 -11.69 -2.04
N THR A 175 -19.92 -10.70 -1.47
CA THR A 175 -20.29 -10.15 -0.15
C THR A 175 -21.68 -9.46 -0.19
N LEU A 176 -21.97 -8.71 -1.25
CA LEU A 176 -23.28 -8.09 -1.43
C LEU A 176 -24.41 -9.14 -1.57
N GLU A 177 -24.14 -10.25 -2.26
CA GLU A 177 -25.06 -11.40 -2.32
C GLU A 177 -25.26 -12.03 -0.93
N MET A 178 -24.21 -12.18 -0.12
CA MET A 178 -24.32 -12.67 1.26
C MET A 178 -25.21 -11.76 2.11
N ILE A 179 -25.03 -10.43 2.00
CA ILE A 179 -25.84 -9.44 2.71
C ILE A 179 -27.32 -9.53 2.31
N THR A 180 -27.62 -9.60 1.02
CA THR A 180 -28.99 -9.73 0.51
C THR A 180 -29.62 -11.07 0.92
N GLY A 181 -28.82 -12.12 1.01
CA GLY A 181 -29.21 -13.44 1.51
C GLY A 181 -29.30 -13.55 3.03
N ASN A 182 -29.05 -12.44 3.77
CA ASN A 182 -29.01 -12.40 5.23
C ASN A 182 -27.98 -13.35 5.85
N VAL A 183 -26.87 -13.60 5.18
CA VAL A 183 -25.76 -14.39 5.73
C VAL A 183 -24.91 -13.47 6.61
N PRO A 184 -24.80 -13.75 7.92
CA PRO A 184 -24.05 -12.89 8.82
C PRO A 184 -22.53 -13.05 8.63
N PRO A 185 -21.74 -11.99 8.91
CA PRO A 185 -20.29 -12.09 8.97
C PRO A 185 -19.83 -12.85 10.22
N ILE A 186 -18.63 -13.40 10.18
CA ILE A 186 -18.06 -14.24 11.24
C ILE A 186 -17.09 -13.38 12.07
N PRO A 187 -17.18 -13.40 13.42
CA PRO A 187 -16.20 -12.72 14.28
C PRO A 187 -14.77 -13.16 13.98
N GLN A 188 -13.83 -12.22 14.03
CA GLN A 188 -12.40 -12.53 13.87
C GLN A 188 -11.90 -13.41 15.01
N SER A 189 -10.90 -14.27 14.71
CA SER A 189 -10.15 -14.99 15.75
C SER A 189 -9.45 -14.01 16.70
N VAL A 190 -9.31 -14.40 17.94
CA VAL A 190 -8.48 -13.69 18.94
C VAL A 190 -7.02 -14.11 18.89
N GLU A 191 -6.69 -15.13 18.09
CA GLU A 191 -5.34 -15.63 17.89
C GLU A 191 -4.66 -15.00 16.66
N ASN A 192 -3.34 -14.92 16.67
CA ASN A 192 -2.52 -14.42 15.55
C ASN A 192 -2.81 -12.97 15.15
N ILE A 193 -3.28 -12.16 16.07
CA ILE A 193 -3.47 -10.73 15.83
C ILE A 193 -2.11 -10.07 15.61
N SER A 194 -1.97 -9.32 14.52
CA SER A 194 -0.81 -8.46 14.28
C SER A 194 -1.22 -7.13 13.67
N TYR A 195 -0.31 -6.16 13.74
CA TYR A 195 -0.59 -4.79 13.33
C TYR A 195 0.34 -4.32 12.22
N ALA A 196 -0.21 -3.52 11.33
CA ALA A 196 0.46 -2.92 10.19
C ALA A 196 0.35 -1.38 10.27
N PRO A 197 1.13 -0.72 11.15
CA PRO A 197 1.11 0.72 11.31
C PRO A 197 1.48 1.43 9.99
N LYS A 198 1.12 2.72 9.93
CA LYS A 198 1.49 3.57 8.81
C LYS A 198 3.02 3.68 8.69
N ILE A 199 3.52 3.52 7.48
CA ILE A 199 4.95 3.62 7.15
C ILE A 199 5.33 5.08 6.94
N SER A 200 6.43 5.49 7.54
CA SER A 200 7.05 6.80 7.42
C SER A 200 8.21 6.79 6.41
N LYS A 201 8.72 7.97 6.06
CA LYS A 201 9.92 8.08 5.21
C LYS A 201 11.19 7.56 5.90
N GLU A 202 11.24 7.65 7.21
CA GLU A 202 12.39 7.19 8.00
C GLU A 202 12.47 5.66 8.04
N ASP A 203 11.34 4.98 8.00
CA ASP A 203 11.30 3.51 7.91
C ASP A 203 12.00 2.98 6.65
N GLY A 204 12.10 3.83 5.61
CA GLY A 204 12.83 3.51 4.37
C GLY A 204 14.35 3.49 4.51
N LYS A 205 14.95 3.93 5.63
CA LYS A 205 16.39 3.86 5.84
C LYS A 205 16.85 2.39 5.87
N LEU A 206 17.85 2.07 5.04
CA LEU A 206 18.47 0.74 5.05
C LEU A 206 19.49 0.65 6.19
N ASP A 207 19.41 -0.43 6.94
CA ASP A 207 20.45 -0.85 7.90
C ASP A 207 21.18 -2.06 7.32
N TRP A 208 22.42 -1.85 6.90
CA TRP A 208 23.24 -2.86 6.27
C TRP A 208 23.67 -3.99 7.27
N ASN A 209 23.44 -3.80 8.57
CA ASN A 209 23.63 -4.85 9.57
C ASN A 209 22.51 -5.92 9.55
N ASN A 210 21.46 -5.72 8.77
CA ASN A 210 20.47 -6.76 8.50
C ASN A 210 20.95 -7.72 7.40
N THR A 211 20.28 -8.84 7.22
CA THR A 211 20.59 -9.79 6.15
C THR A 211 20.20 -9.24 4.77
N TYR A 212 20.79 -9.79 3.70
CA TYR A 212 20.38 -9.44 2.33
C TYR A 212 18.89 -9.67 2.10
N PHE A 213 18.33 -10.68 2.75
CA PHE A 213 16.91 -11.03 2.64
C PHE A 213 16.02 -9.95 3.26
N ASP A 214 16.35 -9.49 4.48
CA ASP A 214 15.61 -8.42 5.16
C ASP A 214 15.69 -7.10 4.38
N ILE A 215 16.87 -6.75 3.87
CA ILE A 215 17.09 -5.55 3.06
C ILE A 215 16.31 -5.63 1.75
N PHE A 216 16.32 -6.79 1.08
CA PHE A 216 15.58 -6.98 -0.16
C PHE A 216 14.06 -6.98 0.07
N ASN A 217 13.58 -7.59 1.15
CA ASN A 217 12.17 -7.52 1.55
C ASN A 217 11.75 -6.08 1.84
N LYS A 218 12.59 -5.31 2.55
CA LYS A 218 12.33 -3.89 2.79
C LYS A 218 12.25 -3.09 1.50
N PHE A 219 13.13 -3.34 0.55
CA PHE A 219 13.06 -2.73 -0.78
C PHE A 219 11.76 -3.08 -1.51
N ARG A 220 11.35 -4.36 -1.52
CA ARG A 220 10.10 -4.79 -2.15
C ARG A 220 8.87 -4.19 -1.47
N ALA A 221 8.86 -4.19 -0.13
CA ALA A 221 7.78 -3.65 0.69
C ALA A 221 7.57 -2.16 0.48
N PHE A 222 8.64 -1.39 0.36
CA PHE A 222 8.60 0.08 0.29
C PHE A 222 8.83 0.64 -1.11
N TYR A 223 8.85 -0.21 -2.12
CA TYR A 223 9.07 0.21 -3.50
C TYR A 223 8.13 1.36 -3.92
N GLY A 224 8.72 2.44 -4.39
CA GLY A 224 8.01 3.65 -4.82
C GLY A 224 7.56 4.55 -3.67
N ASN A 225 7.00 4.00 -2.60
CA ASN A 225 6.50 4.79 -1.47
C ASN A 225 6.64 4.02 -0.13
N PRO A 226 7.43 4.53 0.83
CA PRO A 226 8.22 5.78 0.78
C PRO A 226 9.52 5.69 -0.04
N GLY A 227 9.84 4.52 -0.57
CA GLY A 227 11.13 4.16 -1.14
C GLY A 227 12.15 3.79 -0.05
N VAL A 228 13.26 3.18 -0.45
CA VAL A 228 14.37 2.86 0.46
C VAL A 228 15.58 3.73 0.16
N TRP A 229 16.36 4.03 1.20
CA TRP A 229 17.49 4.94 1.09
C TRP A 229 18.61 4.60 2.07
N THR A 230 19.80 5.07 1.76
CA THR A 230 21.01 4.94 2.59
C THR A 230 21.80 6.24 2.56
N LEU A 231 22.91 6.30 3.27
CA LEU A 231 23.84 7.42 3.25
C LEU A 231 25.18 7.02 2.62
N LEU A 232 25.77 7.94 1.89
CA LEU A 232 27.19 7.91 1.49
C LEU A 232 27.79 9.26 1.90
N ASN A 233 28.76 9.25 2.82
CA ASN A 233 29.37 10.47 3.35
C ASN A 233 28.30 11.52 3.76
N GLU A 234 27.32 11.09 4.58
CA GLU A 234 26.19 11.88 5.07
C GLU A 234 25.17 12.32 4.00
N ASN A 235 25.44 12.08 2.73
CA ASN A 235 24.50 12.40 1.66
C ASN A 235 23.53 11.25 1.41
N ARG A 236 22.24 11.59 1.38
CA ARG A 236 21.18 10.61 1.11
C ARG A 236 21.22 10.12 -0.33
N ILE A 237 21.16 8.81 -0.47
CA ILE A 237 20.99 8.10 -1.75
C ILE A 237 19.72 7.25 -1.67
N VAL A 238 18.78 7.51 -2.56
CA VAL A 238 17.60 6.66 -2.73
C VAL A 238 17.97 5.49 -3.63
N ILE A 239 17.61 4.28 -3.24
CA ILE A 239 17.85 3.07 -4.05
C ILE A 239 16.57 2.76 -4.82
N ASN A 240 16.65 2.87 -6.14
CA ASN A 240 15.50 2.70 -7.04
C ASN A 240 15.38 1.27 -7.55
N ASN A 241 16.51 0.56 -7.69
CA ASN A 241 16.50 -0.85 -8.07
C ASN A 241 17.71 -1.58 -7.48
N MET A 242 17.47 -2.83 -7.05
CA MET A 242 18.50 -3.72 -6.50
C MET A 242 18.14 -5.18 -6.75
N ARG A 243 19.14 -6.04 -6.60
CA ARG A 243 18.97 -7.49 -6.56
C ARG A 243 19.89 -8.15 -5.54
N ILE A 244 19.58 -9.37 -5.16
CA ILE A 244 20.44 -10.20 -4.31
C ILE A 244 21.68 -10.56 -5.12
N SER A 245 22.86 -10.43 -4.49
CA SER A 245 24.15 -10.79 -5.07
C SER A 245 24.65 -12.11 -4.50
N ASN A 246 25.41 -12.85 -5.30
CA ASN A 246 26.12 -14.06 -4.85
C ASN A 246 27.45 -13.76 -4.15
N GLU A 247 27.87 -12.48 -4.05
CA GLU A 247 29.09 -12.06 -3.35
C GLU A 247 28.97 -12.34 -1.85
N LYS A 248 30.01 -12.93 -1.23
CA LYS A 248 29.94 -13.44 0.15
C LYS A 248 30.89 -12.78 1.16
N ASN A 249 31.86 -12.00 0.71
CA ASN A 249 33.01 -11.61 1.55
C ASN A 249 33.04 -10.09 1.83
N LEU A 250 31.89 -9.42 1.89
CA LEU A 250 31.80 -8.01 2.21
C LEU A 250 31.26 -7.79 3.61
N SER A 251 31.89 -6.94 4.39
CA SER A 251 31.36 -6.50 5.69
C SER A 251 30.11 -5.61 5.50
N PRO A 252 29.21 -5.52 6.48
CA PRO A 252 28.03 -4.68 6.42
C PRO A 252 28.34 -3.23 6.01
N GLY A 253 27.64 -2.75 4.96
CA GLY A 253 27.83 -1.42 4.38
C GLY A 253 29.09 -1.27 3.50
N GLN A 254 30.03 -2.22 3.50
CA GLN A 254 31.20 -2.18 2.64
C GLN A 254 30.78 -2.24 1.16
N VAL A 255 31.29 -1.29 0.38
CA VAL A 255 31.05 -1.24 -1.07
C VAL A 255 32.17 -1.96 -1.82
N SER A 256 31.80 -2.81 -2.77
CA SER A 256 32.71 -3.41 -3.76
C SER A 256 32.28 -3.01 -5.15
N ILE A 257 33.23 -2.57 -5.96
CA ILE A 257 33.01 -2.23 -7.36
C ILE A 257 33.82 -3.21 -8.21
N LEU A 258 33.11 -4.12 -8.89
CA LEU A 258 33.71 -5.10 -9.78
C LEU A 258 32.97 -5.11 -11.11
N ALA A 259 33.67 -5.01 -12.23
CA ALA A 259 33.08 -5.01 -13.58
C ALA A 259 31.91 -4.01 -13.76
N ASN A 260 32.01 -2.81 -13.19
CA ASN A 260 30.98 -1.78 -13.15
C ASN A 260 29.69 -2.16 -12.37
N GLN A 261 29.73 -3.20 -11.56
CA GLN A 261 28.67 -3.56 -10.63
C GLN A 261 28.94 -2.93 -9.25
N LEU A 262 27.90 -2.43 -8.62
CA LEU A 262 27.94 -1.79 -7.30
C LEU A 262 27.34 -2.76 -6.27
N MET A 263 28.21 -3.44 -5.53
CA MET A 263 27.80 -4.38 -4.51
C MET A 263 27.99 -3.81 -3.11
N VAL A 264 27.09 -4.13 -2.20
CA VAL A 264 27.11 -3.68 -0.82
C VAL A 264 26.95 -4.89 0.09
N GLY A 265 27.88 -5.05 1.02
CA GLY A 265 27.84 -6.12 2.03
C GLY A 265 26.70 -5.92 3.02
N THR A 266 26.18 -7.02 3.50
CA THR A 266 25.13 -7.10 4.54
C THR A 266 25.61 -8.00 5.68
N ALA A 267 24.82 -8.17 6.75
CA ALA A 267 25.18 -9.12 7.81
C ALA A 267 25.35 -10.57 7.28
N LEU A 268 24.64 -10.91 6.21
CA LEU A 268 24.75 -12.21 5.55
C LEU A 268 24.60 -12.00 4.04
N GLY A 269 25.69 -12.18 3.26
CA GLY A 269 25.70 -12.00 1.82
C GLY A 269 25.77 -10.52 1.38
N ALA A 270 25.32 -10.21 0.20
CA ALA A 270 25.41 -8.88 -0.38
C ALA A 270 24.19 -8.52 -1.28
N ILE A 271 24.03 -7.23 -1.52
CA ILE A 271 23.05 -6.66 -2.44
C ILE A 271 23.80 -5.97 -3.59
N GLU A 272 23.40 -6.20 -4.83
CA GLU A 272 23.80 -5.42 -5.98
C GLU A 272 22.80 -4.28 -6.21
N ILE A 273 23.29 -3.04 -6.18
CA ILE A 273 22.51 -1.85 -6.54
C ILE A 273 22.56 -1.70 -8.05
N LEU A 274 21.40 -1.57 -8.69
CA LEU A 274 21.25 -1.43 -10.14
C LEU A 274 20.95 0.02 -10.53
N GLU A 275 20.08 0.70 -9.77
CA GLU A 275 19.70 2.10 -10.00
C GLU A 275 19.58 2.85 -8.68
N LEU A 276 19.96 4.12 -8.69
CA LEU A 276 19.95 4.97 -7.51
C LEU A 276 19.76 6.45 -7.87
N THR A 277 19.36 7.24 -6.87
CA THR A 277 19.20 8.69 -7.00
C THR A 277 19.97 9.38 -5.88
N PRO A 278 21.17 9.93 -6.16
CA PRO A 278 21.90 10.76 -5.20
C PRO A 278 21.14 12.07 -4.91
N ALA A 279 21.35 12.63 -3.72
CA ALA A 279 20.73 13.91 -3.33
C ALA A 279 20.98 15.00 -4.37
N GLY A 280 19.89 15.67 -4.82
CA GLY A 280 19.95 16.76 -5.79
C GLY A 280 20.25 16.33 -7.24
N ARG A 281 20.29 15.03 -7.54
CA ARG A 281 20.53 14.50 -8.90
C ARG A 281 19.31 13.74 -9.42
N LYS A 282 19.33 13.40 -10.71
CA LYS A 282 18.36 12.50 -11.34
C LYS A 282 18.72 11.04 -11.04
N THR A 283 17.75 10.16 -11.16
CA THR A 283 17.96 8.71 -11.14
C THR A 283 18.95 8.32 -12.22
N MET A 284 19.90 7.45 -11.88
CA MET A 284 20.95 6.95 -12.76
C MET A 284 21.23 5.48 -12.47
N SER A 285 21.84 4.81 -13.44
CA SER A 285 22.35 3.45 -13.26
C SER A 285 23.56 3.43 -12.31
N ALA A 286 23.78 2.28 -11.66
CA ALA A 286 24.95 2.08 -10.82
C ALA A 286 26.27 2.33 -11.59
N SER A 287 26.34 1.95 -12.87
CA SER A 287 27.51 2.18 -13.70
C SER A 287 27.79 3.67 -13.97
N GLU A 288 26.75 4.49 -14.15
CA GLU A 288 26.88 5.95 -14.27
C GLU A 288 27.35 6.57 -12.95
N PHE A 289 26.79 6.12 -11.84
CA PHE A 289 27.21 6.56 -10.52
C PHE A 289 28.69 6.25 -10.26
N ILE A 290 29.15 5.02 -10.54
CA ILE A 290 30.55 4.58 -10.38
C ILE A 290 31.51 5.44 -11.20
N ARG A 291 31.15 5.84 -12.44
CA ARG A 291 31.97 6.73 -13.27
C ARG A 291 32.15 8.12 -12.67
N GLY A 292 31.16 8.58 -11.92
CA GLY A 292 31.18 9.89 -11.25
C GLY A 292 31.89 9.90 -9.89
N LEU A 293 32.31 8.76 -9.35
CA LEU A 293 33.03 8.69 -8.09
C LEU A 293 34.50 9.10 -8.25
N LEU A 294 34.96 10.01 -7.38
CA LEU A 294 36.37 10.43 -7.33
C LEU A 294 37.23 9.38 -6.64
N VAL A 295 36.71 8.71 -5.62
CA VAL A 295 37.36 7.63 -4.86
C VAL A 295 36.47 6.42 -4.93
N LYS A 296 37.01 5.26 -5.26
CA LYS A 296 36.28 4.00 -5.43
C LYS A 296 36.56 2.98 -4.33
N ASP A 297 37.74 3.11 -3.71
CA ASP A 297 38.18 2.19 -2.66
C ASP A 297 37.75 2.69 -1.27
N GLY A 298 37.46 1.74 -0.36
CA GLY A 298 37.11 2.07 1.01
C GLY A 298 35.72 2.72 1.21
N LEU A 299 34.87 2.73 0.18
CA LEU A 299 33.52 3.26 0.30
C LEU A 299 32.68 2.43 1.26
N LYS A 300 31.87 3.12 2.06
CA LYS A 300 30.89 2.50 2.97
C LYS A 300 29.57 3.25 2.91
N LEU A 301 28.47 2.49 2.88
CA LEU A 301 27.09 2.98 2.99
C LEU A 301 26.55 2.75 4.42
N GLY A 302 25.74 3.70 4.94
CA GLY A 302 25.10 3.54 6.26
C GLY A 302 24.92 4.83 7.03
#